data_d6324c560851dbaf0ecc4b0c8f0a4cc0
#
_entry.id   d6324c560851dbaf0ecc4b0c8f0a4cc0
#
_cell.length_a   1.000
_cell.length_b   1.000
_cell.length_c   1.000
_cell.angle_alpha   90.00
_cell.angle_beta   90.00
_cell.angle_gamma   90.00
#
_symmetry.space_group_name_H-M   'P 1'
#
loop_
_entity.id
_entity.type
_entity.pdbx_description
1 polymer ?
#
loop_
_entity_poly.entity_id
_entity_poly.type
_entity_poly.pdbx_seq_one_letter_code
_entity_poly.pdbx_strand_id
1 'polypeptide(L)'
;RFLIGVPSFVVLAIMIIVPIAALRSLKWKKPFIIFGAILFVVSLVLLLLKKPKRYKDWIESCKKPPVVRLSKNGEVVKIDNVREFKWRSLDDYDAAWVTRSYYLDQLDSLDLVVEPLGDSKLFAHSMLSFGFGPERKVVISAEVRKEKGESFSLIAGLYKQFELIYQINSERDALTLRGTQEGTQLYIFPIKASQAFMKSLFISMTGKAGKLTDEPKFYHSLRANCTTELFDHIKKNYDGSISYGRGVLFPALSGKVLHEMGWMDTDLDYEEAMEKFRSGMRVRKFADHPDFSKKIRE
;
A
#
# COMPACT_ATOMS: atom_id res chain seq x y z
N ARG A 1 24.80 -20.98 -1.64
CA ARG A 1 24.08 -19.92 -0.87
C ARG A 1 24.22 -18.52 -1.45
N PHE A 2 25.14 -18.26 -2.40
CA PHE A 2 25.37 -16.92 -2.98
C PHE A 2 24.33 -16.49 -4.02
N LEU A 3 23.56 -17.41 -4.60
CA LEU A 3 22.55 -17.10 -5.63
C LEU A 3 21.13 -16.87 -5.08
N ILE A 4 20.89 -17.06 -3.78
CA ILE A 4 19.56 -16.97 -3.16
C ILE A 4 19.18 -15.51 -2.84
N GLY A 5 20.14 -14.59 -2.83
CA GLY A 5 19.91 -13.17 -2.53
C GLY A 5 19.92 -12.22 -3.73
N VAL A 6 20.18 -12.70 -4.95
CA VAL A 6 20.18 -11.82 -6.12
C VAL A 6 18.73 -11.64 -6.60
N PRO A 7 18.19 -10.40 -6.63
CA PRO A 7 16.85 -10.16 -7.13
C PRO A 7 16.69 -10.71 -8.55
N SER A 8 15.56 -11.37 -8.81
CA SER A 8 15.27 -12.02 -10.11
C SER A 8 15.45 -11.09 -11.31
N PHE A 9 15.25 -9.78 -11.12
CA PHE A 9 15.47 -8.79 -12.18
C PHE A 9 16.96 -8.52 -12.49
N VAL A 10 17.87 -8.64 -11.50
CA VAL A 10 19.32 -8.49 -11.72
C VAL A 10 19.82 -9.66 -12.56
N VAL A 11 19.35 -10.87 -12.26
CA VAL A 11 19.64 -12.06 -13.06
C VAL A 11 19.13 -11.84 -14.51
N LEU A 12 17.89 -11.37 -14.67
CA LEU A 12 17.29 -11.09 -15.96
C LEU A 12 18.04 -9.97 -16.72
N ALA A 13 18.44 -8.90 -16.03
CA ALA A 13 19.23 -7.81 -16.61
C ALA A 13 20.60 -8.29 -17.10
N ILE A 14 21.30 -9.10 -16.30
CA ILE A 14 22.58 -9.71 -16.69
C ILE A 14 22.37 -10.60 -17.92
N MET A 15 21.29 -11.38 -17.95
CA MET A 15 20.96 -12.29 -19.06
C MET A 15 20.61 -11.55 -20.37
N ILE A 16 20.18 -10.31 -20.29
CA ILE A 16 19.91 -9.45 -21.47
C ILE A 16 21.16 -8.69 -21.89
N ILE A 17 21.87 -8.08 -20.93
CA ILE A 17 23.02 -7.20 -21.18
C ILE A 17 24.22 -7.99 -21.68
N VAL A 18 24.51 -9.16 -21.12
CA VAL A 18 25.67 -9.97 -21.51
C VAL A 18 25.59 -10.44 -22.97
N PRO A 19 24.45 -10.98 -23.47
CA PRO A 19 24.33 -11.31 -24.89
C PRO A 19 24.43 -10.08 -25.80
N ILE A 20 23.84 -8.94 -25.42
CA ILE A 20 23.91 -7.71 -26.22
C ILE A 20 25.35 -7.17 -26.28
N ALA A 21 26.10 -7.21 -25.18
CA ALA A 21 27.53 -6.82 -25.17
C ALA A 21 28.40 -7.78 -26.00
N ALA A 22 28.11 -9.08 -25.97
CA ALA A 22 28.77 -10.12 -26.76
C ALA A 22 28.51 -10.00 -28.28
N LEU A 23 27.37 -9.40 -28.69
CA LEU A 23 27.05 -9.12 -30.09
C LEU A 23 27.98 -8.16 -30.78
N ARG A 24 28.81 -7.40 -30.05
CA ARG A 24 29.86 -6.53 -30.61
C ARG A 24 31.05 -7.28 -31.16
N SER A 25 31.25 -8.57 -30.83
CA SER A 25 32.31 -9.43 -31.33
C SER A 25 31.81 -10.36 -32.44
N LEU A 26 32.24 -10.16 -33.69
CA LEU A 26 31.60 -10.73 -34.90
C LEU A 26 31.61 -12.25 -35.04
N LYS A 27 32.53 -12.99 -34.40
CA LYS A 27 32.76 -14.42 -34.67
C LYS A 27 31.91 -15.40 -33.89
N TRP A 28 31.31 -14.98 -32.76
CA TRP A 28 30.58 -15.87 -31.84
C TRP A 28 29.08 -15.54 -31.66
N LYS A 29 28.50 -14.84 -32.63
CA LYS A 29 27.12 -14.32 -32.50
C LYS A 29 26.06 -15.38 -32.25
N LYS A 30 26.03 -16.44 -33.05
CA LYS A 30 24.95 -17.47 -33.00
C LYS A 30 24.91 -18.23 -31.67
N PRO A 31 26.02 -18.83 -31.15
CA PRO A 31 25.95 -19.58 -29.90
C PRO A 31 25.62 -18.68 -28.70
N PHE A 32 26.08 -17.43 -28.67
CA PHE A 32 25.71 -16.49 -27.58
C PHE A 32 24.25 -16.07 -27.61
N ILE A 33 23.66 -15.87 -28.78
CA ILE A 33 22.25 -15.55 -28.94
C ILE A 33 21.40 -16.76 -28.46
N ILE A 34 21.76 -17.97 -28.88
CA ILE A 34 21.06 -19.20 -28.49
C ILE A 34 21.16 -19.39 -26.96
N PHE A 35 22.35 -19.25 -26.38
CA PHE A 35 22.55 -19.35 -24.93
C PHE A 35 21.73 -18.30 -24.16
N GLY A 36 21.76 -17.03 -24.60
CA GLY A 36 20.96 -15.95 -24.01
C GLY A 36 19.45 -16.22 -24.09
N ALA A 37 18.98 -16.74 -25.24
CA ALA A 37 17.57 -17.12 -25.42
C ALA A 37 17.18 -18.27 -24.48
N ILE A 38 18.02 -19.28 -24.33
CA ILE A 38 17.77 -20.39 -23.39
C ILE A 38 17.69 -19.86 -21.98
N LEU A 39 18.65 -19.04 -21.54
CA LEU A 39 18.64 -18.45 -20.20
C LEU A 39 17.41 -17.57 -19.97
N PHE A 40 16.99 -16.79 -20.96
CA PHE A 40 15.78 -15.99 -20.90
C PHE A 40 14.53 -16.87 -20.71
N VAL A 41 14.40 -17.92 -21.52
CA VAL A 41 13.27 -18.86 -21.42
C VAL A 41 13.26 -19.55 -20.05
N VAL A 42 14.40 -20.05 -19.58
CA VAL A 42 14.51 -20.67 -18.26
C VAL A 42 14.13 -19.68 -17.16
N SER A 43 14.60 -18.44 -17.21
CA SER A 43 14.24 -17.42 -16.23
C SER A 43 12.76 -17.07 -16.25
N LEU A 44 12.17 -16.98 -17.45
CA LEU A 44 10.74 -16.76 -17.62
C LEU A 44 9.93 -17.91 -17.04
N VAL A 45 10.32 -19.15 -17.30
CA VAL A 45 9.67 -20.34 -16.73
C VAL A 45 9.78 -20.33 -15.20
N LEU A 46 10.96 -20.06 -14.64
CA LEU A 46 11.14 -19.96 -13.18
C LEU A 46 10.28 -18.85 -12.57
N LEU A 47 10.15 -17.70 -13.25
CA LEU A 47 9.28 -16.61 -12.82
C LEU A 47 7.81 -17.00 -12.86
N LEU A 48 7.37 -17.73 -13.90
CA LEU A 48 6.00 -18.20 -14.02
C LEU A 48 5.64 -19.26 -12.97
N LEU A 49 6.58 -20.15 -12.65
CA LEU A 49 6.41 -21.19 -11.64
C LEU A 49 6.50 -20.66 -10.20
N LYS A 50 7.01 -19.43 -10.01
CA LYS A 50 7.13 -18.82 -8.67
C LYS A 50 5.74 -18.64 -8.06
N LYS A 51 5.55 -19.20 -6.85
CA LYS A 51 4.31 -19.09 -6.08
C LYS A 51 4.53 -18.19 -4.87
N PRO A 52 3.53 -17.39 -4.47
CA PRO A 52 3.63 -16.58 -3.26
C PRO A 52 3.65 -17.49 -2.03
N LYS A 53 4.34 -17.05 -0.98
CA LYS A 53 4.54 -17.84 0.24
C LYS A 53 3.86 -17.19 1.43
N ARG A 54 3.18 -18.00 2.23
CA ARG A 54 2.55 -17.57 3.48
C ARG A 54 3.58 -17.29 4.57
N TYR A 55 4.63 -18.11 4.64
CA TYR A 55 5.65 -18.09 5.69
C TYR A 55 7.02 -17.80 5.08
N LYS A 56 7.63 -16.73 5.55
CA LYS A 56 9.00 -16.30 5.27
C LYS A 56 9.54 -15.57 6.50
N ASP A 57 10.80 -15.17 6.51
CA ASP A 57 11.34 -14.34 7.60
C ASP A 57 10.96 -12.87 7.43
N TRP A 58 9.67 -12.59 7.70
CA TRP A 58 9.09 -11.27 7.54
C TRP A 58 9.68 -10.25 8.51
N ILE A 59 9.85 -8.99 8.07
CA ILE A 59 10.14 -7.88 8.99
C ILE A 59 9.00 -7.73 9.99
N GLU A 60 9.29 -7.24 11.20
CA GLU A 60 8.31 -7.19 12.29
C GLU A 60 7.05 -6.42 11.90
N SER A 61 7.19 -5.28 11.20
CA SER A 61 6.05 -4.42 10.84
C SER A 61 5.03 -5.05 9.89
N CYS A 62 5.33 -6.18 9.22
CA CYS A 62 4.40 -6.91 8.35
C CYS A 62 4.33 -8.41 8.66
N LYS A 63 4.84 -8.82 9.83
CA LYS A 63 4.95 -10.21 10.25
C LYS A 63 3.59 -10.87 10.49
N LYS A 64 2.69 -10.15 11.17
CA LYS A 64 1.36 -10.66 11.53
C LYS A 64 0.31 -10.11 10.57
N PRO A 65 -0.18 -10.91 9.62
CA PRO A 65 -1.30 -10.48 8.78
C PRO A 65 -2.57 -10.39 9.61
N PRO A 66 -3.53 -9.51 9.24
CA PRO A 66 -4.79 -9.39 9.95
C PRO A 66 -5.65 -10.65 9.80
N VAL A 67 -6.29 -11.06 10.90
CA VAL A 67 -7.32 -12.11 10.88
C VAL A 67 -8.67 -11.45 11.08
N VAL A 68 -9.54 -11.58 10.08
CA VAL A 68 -10.79 -10.83 9.98
C VAL A 68 -12.00 -11.76 10.15
N ARG A 69 -12.93 -11.39 10.99
CA ARG A 69 -14.19 -12.10 11.19
C ARG A 69 -15.35 -11.10 11.15
N LEU A 70 -16.29 -11.33 10.25
CA LEU A 70 -17.56 -10.62 10.21
C LEU A 70 -18.58 -11.34 11.09
N SER A 71 -19.33 -10.60 11.92
CA SER A 71 -20.43 -11.15 12.70
C SER A 71 -21.52 -11.73 11.80
N LYS A 72 -22.33 -12.66 12.34
CA LYS A 72 -23.39 -13.33 11.55
C LYS A 72 -24.45 -12.35 11.02
N ASN A 73 -24.73 -11.28 11.77
CA ASN A 73 -25.65 -10.22 11.35
C ASN A 73 -25.02 -9.19 10.42
N GLY A 74 -23.72 -9.30 10.13
CA GLY A 74 -23.01 -8.36 9.26
C GLY A 74 -22.72 -6.98 9.84
N GLU A 75 -22.92 -6.76 11.14
CA GLU A 75 -22.83 -5.44 11.76
C GLU A 75 -21.49 -5.15 12.44
N VAL A 76 -20.72 -6.18 12.75
CA VAL A 76 -19.43 -6.04 13.46
C VAL A 76 -18.32 -6.77 12.72
N VAL A 77 -17.23 -6.06 12.47
CA VAL A 77 -15.99 -6.63 11.95
C VAL A 77 -14.99 -6.73 13.09
N LYS A 78 -14.65 -7.94 13.51
CA LYS A 78 -13.59 -8.20 14.49
C LYS A 78 -12.29 -8.50 13.75
N ILE A 79 -11.22 -7.80 14.13
CA ILE A 79 -9.91 -7.91 13.50
C ILE A 79 -8.86 -8.20 14.56
N ASP A 80 -8.18 -9.34 14.45
CA ASP A 80 -6.97 -9.60 15.22
C ASP A 80 -5.76 -9.12 14.42
N ASN A 81 -4.68 -8.80 15.12
CA ASN A 81 -3.44 -8.27 14.57
C ASN A 81 -3.61 -6.89 13.89
N VAL A 82 -4.46 -6.04 14.44
CA VAL A 82 -4.40 -4.60 14.11
C VAL A 82 -3.07 -4.07 14.64
N ARG A 83 -2.27 -3.47 13.78
CA ARG A 83 -0.96 -2.94 14.18
C ARG A 83 -1.13 -1.61 14.93
N GLU A 84 -0.42 -1.47 16.04
CA GLU A 84 -0.48 -0.30 16.92
C GLU A 84 0.91 0.02 17.47
N PHE A 85 1.86 0.18 16.56
CA PHE A 85 3.25 0.48 16.88
C PHE A 85 3.42 1.93 17.29
N LYS A 86 4.36 2.19 18.22
CA LYS A 86 4.81 3.54 18.54
C LYS A 86 6.17 3.77 17.89
N TRP A 87 6.19 4.61 16.88
CA TRP A 87 7.37 4.88 16.07
C TRP A 87 8.16 6.07 16.62
N ARG A 88 9.46 5.88 16.84
CA ARG A 88 10.45 6.93 17.07
C ARG A 88 11.31 7.15 15.83
N SER A 89 11.60 6.07 15.08
CA SER A 89 12.21 6.09 13.75
C SER A 89 11.76 4.85 12.96
N LEU A 90 12.28 4.66 11.75
CA LEU A 90 11.99 3.45 10.95
C LEU A 90 12.53 2.17 11.61
N ASP A 91 13.61 2.28 12.38
CA ASP A 91 14.31 1.16 13.01
C ASP A 91 14.12 1.12 14.53
N ASP A 92 13.49 2.16 15.12
CA ASP A 92 13.22 2.28 16.54
C ASP A 92 11.74 2.48 16.81
N TYR A 93 11.09 1.45 17.35
CA TYR A 93 9.65 1.43 17.62
C TYR A 93 9.29 0.40 18.69
N ASP A 94 8.18 0.64 19.38
CA ASP A 94 7.56 -0.34 20.26
C ASP A 94 6.48 -1.10 19.49
N ALA A 95 6.70 -2.40 19.26
CA ALA A 95 5.79 -3.23 18.48
C ALA A 95 4.59 -3.67 19.33
N ALA A 96 3.38 -3.38 18.87
CA ALA A 96 2.15 -3.86 19.48
C ALA A 96 1.13 -4.32 18.41
N TRP A 97 0.45 -5.41 18.71
CA TRP A 97 -0.60 -5.98 17.89
C TRP A 97 -1.82 -6.21 18.78
N VAL A 98 -2.95 -5.65 18.39
CA VAL A 98 -4.17 -5.66 19.21
C VAL A 98 -5.34 -6.27 18.45
N THR A 99 -6.35 -6.72 19.20
CA THR A 99 -7.65 -7.11 18.64
C THR A 99 -8.62 -5.94 18.79
N ARG A 100 -9.29 -5.60 17.69
CA ARG A 100 -10.30 -4.54 17.65
C ARG A 100 -11.61 -5.06 17.05
N SER A 101 -12.73 -4.54 17.55
CA SER A 101 -14.06 -4.75 16.97
C SER A 101 -14.58 -3.41 16.45
N TYR A 102 -15.03 -3.40 15.21
CA TYR A 102 -15.55 -2.21 14.52
C TYR A 102 -17.05 -2.41 14.27
N TYR A 103 -17.85 -1.56 14.89
CA TYR A 103 -19.31 -1.54 14.73
C TYR A 103 -19.64 -0.68 13.53
N LEU A 104 -20.22 -1.28 12.50
CA LEU A 104 -20.39 -0.61 11.21
C LEU A 104 -21.41 0.55 11.24
N ASP A 105 -22.33 0.53 12.20
CA ASP A 105 -23.24 1.64 12.44
C ASP A 105 -22.56 2.91 12.98
N GLN A 106 -21.36 2.75 13.62
CA GLN A 106 -20.53 3.84 14.13
C GLN A 106 -19.56 4.41 13.09
N LEU A 107 -19.54 3.87 11.86
CA LEU A 107 -18.68 4.35 10.79
C LEU A 107 -19.18 5.71 10.28
N ASP A 108 -18.43 6.77 10.53
CA ASP A 108 -18.86 8.16 10.36
C ASP A 108 -18.03 8.98 9.38
N SER A 109 -16.81 8.56 9.08
CA SER A 109 -15.93 9.33 8.20
C SER A 109 -14.98 8.46 7.41
N LEU A 110 -14.53 9.00 6.26
CA LEU A 110 -13.57 8.37 5.36
C LEU A 110 -12.61 9.43 4.85
N ASP A 111 -11.32 9.18 4.97
CA ASP A 111 -10.29 10.04 4.42
C ASP A 111 -9.40 9.24 3.45
N LEU A 112 -9.02 9.89 2.32
CA LEU A 112 -7.92 9.43 1.50
C LEU A 112 -6.62 10.03 2.02
N VAL A 113 -5.70 9.17 2.40
CA VAL A 113 -4.35 9.58 2.82
C VAL A 113 -3.38 9.34 1.68
N VAL A 114 -2.63 10.37 1.31
CA VAL A 114 -1.64 10.34 0.23
C VAL A 114 -0.29 10.78 0.76
N GLU A 115 0.71 9.93 0.56
CA GLU A 115 2.11 10.18 0.89
C GLU A 115 2.94 10.14 -0.40
N PRO A 116 3.35 11.30 -0.97
CA PRO A 116 4.28 11.34 -2.09
C PRO A 116 5.59 10.62 -1.77
N LEU A 117 6.13 9.86 -2.70
CA LEU A 117 7.39 9.14 -2.53
C LEU A 117 8.56 10.09 -2.82
N GLY A 118 9.17 10.63 -1.76
CA GLY A 118 10.19 11.66 -1.86
C GLY A 118 9.64 12.90 -2.58
N ASP A 119 10.39 13.47 -3.52
CA ASP A 119 9.98 14.63 -4.32
C ASP A 119 9.16 14.25 -5.57
N SER A 120 8.67 13.01 -5.66
CA SER A 120 7.92 12.55 -6.82
C SER A 120 6.58 13.26 -6.95
N LYS A 121 6.34 13.85 -8.12
CA LYS A 121 5.04 14.43 -8.49
C LYS A 121 4.06 13.40 -9.08
N LEU A 122 4.49 12.15 -9.24
CA LEU A 122 3.69 11.10 -9.88
C LEU A 122 3.44 9.92 -8.95
N PHE A 123 4.43 9.54 -8.16
CA PHE A 123 4.33 8.35 -7.31
C PHE A 123 4.05 8.75 -5.86
N ALA A 124 3.09 8.08 -5.27
CA ALA A 124 2.71 8.24 -3.88
C ALA A 124 2.24 6.89 -3.32
N HIS A 125 2.28 6.75 -2.02
CA HIS A 125 1.54 5.72 -1.32
C HIS A 125 0.15 6.24 -0.98
N SER A 126 -0.88 5.43 -1.22
CA SER A 126 -2.27 5.77 -0.95
C SER A 126 -2.90 4.77 0.01
N MET A 127 -3.67 5.27 0.97
CA MET A 127 -4.37 4.47 1.96
C MET A 127 -5.70 5.14 2.34
N LEU A 128 -6.60 4.40 2.96
CA LEU A 128 -7.85 4.94 3.49
C LEU A 128 -7.86 4.92 5.01
N SER A 129 -8.28 6.03 5.61
CA SER A 129 -8.59 6.14 7.03
C SER A 129 -10.10 6.12 7.23
N PHE A 130 -10.59 5.14 7.99
CA PHE A 130 -11.99 4.97 8.34
C PHE A 130 -12.20 5.43 9.78
N GLY A 131 -13.16 6.33 10.02
CA GLY A 131 -13.51 6.84 11.33
C GLY A 131 -14.69 6.12 11.95
N PHE A 132 -14.56 5.82 13.24
CA PHE A 132 -15.59 5.27 14.11
C PHE A 132 -15.70 6.14 15.35
N GLY A 133 -15.85 7.44 15.16
CA GLY A 133 -15.77 8.49 16.17
C GLY A 133 -14.46 9.26 16.14
N PRO A 134 -14.34 10.35 16.94
CA PRO A 134 -13.28 11.36 16.80
C PRO A 134 -11.85 10.82 16.89
N GLU A 135 -11.59 9.89 17.82
CA GLU A 135 -10.25 9.33 18.07
C GLU A 135 -10.14 7.84 17.70
N ARG A 136 -11.19 7.27 17.16
CA ARG A 136 -11.23 5.85 16.81
C ARG A 136 -11.14 5.67 15.31
N LYS A 137 -9.98 5.93 14.75
CA LYS A 137 -9.72 5.78 13.32
C LYS A 137 -8.80 4.61 13.05
N VAL A 138 -9.05 3.94 11.92
CA VAL A 138 -8.26 2.80 11.43
C VAL A 138 -7.85 3.02 9.99
N VAL A 139 -6.58 2.82 9.70
CA VAL A 139 -6.02 2.95 8.34
C VAL A 139 -5.86 1.57 7.73
N ILE A 140 -6.33 1.44 6.51
CA ILE A 140 -6.15 0.23 5.70
C ILE A 140 -5.36 0.58 4.44
N SER A 141 -4.28 -0.14 4.22
CA SER A 141 -3.42 0.01 3.03
C SER A 141 -2.99 -1.33 2.45
N ALA A 142 -2.84 -1.38 1.13
CA ALA A 142 -2.21 -2.49 0.44
C ALA A 142 -0.70 -2.23 0.33
N GLU A 143 0.10 -3.14 0.87
CA GLU A 143 1.54 -2.94 1.08
C GLU A 143 2.35 -4.10 0.49
N VAL A 144 3.63 -3.85 0.27
CA VAL A 144 4.61 -4.91 0.07
C VAL A 144 4.89 -5.64 1.37
N ARG A 145 4.80 -6.96 1.38
CA ARG A 145 5.22 -7.77 2.51
C ARG A 145 6.69 -8.13 2.33
N LYS A 146 7.56 -7.48 3.12
CA LYS A 146 9.02 -7.59 3.00
C LYS A 146 9.59 -8.66 3.93
N GLU A 147 10.57 -9.41 3.42
CA GLU A 147 11.46 -10.22 4.25
C GLU A 147 12.55 -9.34 4.88
N LYS A 148 13.17 -9.82 5.95
CA LYS A 148 14.35 -9.16 6.54
C LYS A 148 15.44 -8.98 5.49
N GLY A 149 16.01 -7.79 5.43
CA GLY A 149 17.03 -7.40 4.44
C GLY A 149 16.48 -6.98 3.07
N GLU A 150 15.15 -7.02 2.84
CA GLU A 150 14.57 -6.50 1.61
C GLU A 150 14.27 -5.01 1.70
N SER A 151 14.60 -4.30 0.62
CA SER A 151 14.20 -2.90 0.39
C SER A 151 13.17 -2.83 -0.73
N PHE A 152 12.26 -1.86 -0.66
CA PHE A 152 11.29 -1.65 -1.73
C PHE A 152 11.96 -1.25 -3.04
N SER A 153 11.52 -1.84 -4.13
CA SER A 153 11.92 -1.47 -5.49
C SER A 153 10.75 -1.68 -6.44
N LEU A 154 10.42 -0.65 -7.21
CA LEU A 154 9.39 -0.71 -8.25
C LEU A 154 9.69 -1.82 -9.27
N ILE A 155 10.96 -1.98 -9.65
CA ILE A 155 11.40 -3.00 -10.60
C ILE A 155 11.24 -4.40 -9.98
N ALA A 156 11.66 -4.59 -8.73
CA ALA A 156 11.52 -5.88 -8.03
C ALA A 156 10.04 -6.30 -7.90
N GLY A 157 9.13 -5.35 -7.69
CA GLY A 157 7.69 -5.59 -7.66
C GLY A 157 7.09 -6.05 -8.99
N LEU A 158 7.73 -5.80 -10.14
CA LEU A 158 7.31 -6.35 -11.44
C LEU A 158 7.64 -7.85 -11.58
N TYR A 159 8.63 -8.35 -10.82
CA TYR A 159 9.19 -9.72 -10.95
C TYR A 159 8.82 -10.63 -9.78
N LYS A 160 7.63 -10.46 -9.19
CA LYS A 160 7.14 -11.33 -8.10
C LYS A 160 8.13 -11.42 -6.91
N GLN A 161 8.82 -10.32 -6.59
CA GLN A 161 9.75 -10.30 -5.46
C GLN A 161 9.01 -10.27 -4.13
N PHE A 162 7.94 -9.50 -4.04
CA PHE A 162 7.21 -9.25 -2.81
C PHE A 162 5.84 -9.91 -2.82
N GLU A 163 5.38 -10.39 -1.68
CA GLU A 163 3.98 -10.71 -1.46
C GLU A 163 3.19 -9.44 -1.13
N LEU A 164 1.90 -9.49 -1.46
CA LEU A 164 0.93 -8.46 -1.10
C LEU A 164 0.41 -8.71 0.30
N ILE A 165 0.36 -7.66 1.12
CA ILE A 165 -0.33 -7.66 2.41
C ILE A 165 -1.26 -6.45 2.50
N TYR A 166 -2.44 -6.62 3.11
CA TYR A 166 -3.20 -5.50 3.60
C TYR A 166 -2.82 -5.27 5.05
N GLN A 167 -2.28 -4.11 5.34
CA GLN A 167 -2.04 -3.68 6.71
C GLN A 167 -3.28 -2.95 7.22
N ILE A 168 -3.67 -3.30 8.44
CA ILE A 168 -4.74 -2.64 9.19
C ILE A 168 -4.10 -2.11 10.46
N ASN A 169 -4.03 -0.79 10.57
CA ASN A 169 -3.25 -0.10 11.60
C ASN A 169 -4.12 0.92 12.33
N SER A 170 -3.82 1.21 13.60
CA SER A 170 -4.35 2.44 14.18
C SER A 170 -3.90 3.64 13.34
N GLU A 171 -4.71 4.71 13.28
CA GLU A 171 -4.34 5.89 12.50
C GLU A 171 -3.02 6.50 12.99
N ARG A 172 -2.81 6.52 14.30
CA ARG A 172 -1.56 6.99 14.89
C ARG A 172 -0.36 6.20 14.39
N ASP A 173 -0.40 4.87 14.43
CA ASP A 173 0.68 4.02 13.92
C ASP A 173 0.94 4.31 12.43
N ALA A 174 -0.10 4.25 11.60
CA ALA A 174 0.04 4.41 10.16
C ALA A 174 0.64 5.76 9.77
N LEU A 175 0.24 6.84 10.42
CA LEU A 175 0.66 8.19 10.05
C LEU A 175 1.97 8.59 10.73
N THR A 176 2.22 8.20 11.99
CA THR A 176 3.49 8.53 12.65
C THR A 176 4.68 7.80 12.03
N LEU A 177 4.51 6.56 11.56
CA LEU A 177 5.55 5.88 10.75
C LEU A 177 6.05 6.78 9.61
N ARG A 178 5.14 7.47 8.95
CA ARG A 178 5.44 8.37 7.82
C ARG A 178 5.96 9.73 8.29
N GLY A 179 5.46 10.19 9.42
CA GLY A 179 5.90 11.42 10.07
C GLY A 179 7.31 11.33 10.70
N THR A 180 7.89 10.14 10.91
CA THR A 180 9.26 9.99 11.46
C THR A 180 10.34 10.49 10.52
N GLN A 181 10.08 10.55 9.22
CA GLN A 181 11.03 11.07 8.22
C GLN A 181 10.84 12.57 8.05
N GLU A 182 11.92 13.32 8.24
CA GLU A 182 11.93 14.77 7.99
C GLU A 182 11.59 15.08 6.54
N GLY A 183 10.77 16.10 6.32
CA GLY A 183 10.38 16.53 4.97
C GLY A 183 9.29 15.69 4.32
N THR A 184 8.83 14.58 4.93
CA THR A 184 7.74 13.79 4.34
C THR A 184 6.48 14.64 4.21
N GLN A 185 6.00 14.74 2.98
CA GLN A 185 4.70 15.32 2.69
C GLN A 185 3.63 14.26 2.94
N LEU A 186 2.58 14.64 3.64
CA LEU A 186 1.43 13.78 3.89
C LEU A 186 0.16 14.63 3.78
N TYR A 187 -0.81 14.13 3.04
CA TYR A 187 -2.11 14.76 2.85
C TYR A 187 -3.21 13.86 3.38
N ILE A 188 -4.21 14.45 4.04
CA ILE A 188 -5.40 13.75 4.56
C ILE A 188 -6.62 14.45 3.96
N PHE A 189 -7.17 13.87 2.89
CA PHE A 189 -8.30 14.42 2.16
C PHE A 189 -9.61 13.80 2.65
N PRO A 190 -10.53 14.57 3.23
CA PRO A 190 -11.84 14.07 3.62
C PRO A 190 -12.66 13.71 2.36
N ILE A 191 -13.37 12.59 2.40
CA ILE A 191 -14.17 12.10 1.27
C ILE A 191 -15.66 12.26 1.56
N LYS A 192 -16.41 12.86 0.63
CA LYS A 192 -17.86 12.81 0.60
C LYS A 192 -18.33 11.40 0.30
N ALA A 193 -18.80 10.68 1.31
CA ALA A 193 -19.22 9.29 1.15
C ALA A 193 -20.46 8.99 1.99
N SER A 194 -21.41 8.25 1.39
CA SER A 194 -22.53 7.73 2.18
C SER A 194 -22.07 6.66 3.15
N GLN A 195 -22.75 6.51 4.28
CA GLN A 195 -22.44 5.47 5.25
C GLN A 195 -22.53 4.07 4.62
N ALA A 196 -23.49 3.85 3.72
CA ALA A 196 -23.63 2.57 3.01
C ALA A 196 -22.39 2.26 2.15
N PHE A 197 -21.86 3.24 1.42
CA PHE A 197 -20.64 3.08 0.63
C PHE A 197 -19.41 2.81 1.53
N MET A 198 -19.25 3.59 2.61
CA MET A 198 -18.17 3.39 3.57
C MET A 198 -18.19 1.99 4.20
N LYS A 199 -19.38 1.49 4.59
CA LYS A 199 -19.56 0.13 5.12
C LYS A 199 -19.17 -0.94 4.11
N SER A 200 -19.68 -0.84 2.87
CA SER A 200 -19.34 -1.78 1.80
C SER A 200 -17.84 -1.79 1.50
N LEU A 201 -17.23 -0.61 1.44
CA LEU A 201 -15.79 -0.46 1.19
C LEU A 201 -14.95 -1.07 2.32
N PHE A 202 -15.31 -0.79 3.58
CA PHE A 202 -14.64 -1.35 4.76
C PHE A 202 -14.71 -2.88 4.79
N ILE A 203 -15.90 -3.45 4.57
CA ILE A 203 -16.11 -4.91 4.51
C ILE A 203 -15.31 -5.51 3.35
N SER A 204 -15.32 -4.88 2.18
CA SER A 204 -14.60 -5.35 0.99
C SER A 204 -13.08 -5.39 1.23
N MET A 205 -12.49 -4.32 1.80
CA MET A 205 -11.06 -4.24 2.08
C MET A 205 -10.63 -5.20 3.19
N THR A 206 -11.36 -5.22 4.31
CA THR A 206 -11.07 -6.14 5.43
C THR A 206 -11.24 -7.59 5.02
N GLY A 207 -12.27 -7.90 4.24
CA GLY A 207 -12.49 -9.24 3.68
C GLY A 207 -11.33 -9.71 2.78
N LYS A 208 -10.79 -8.82 1.94
CA LYS A 208 -9.59 -9.13 1.13
C LYS A 208 -8.35 -9.31 2.00
N ALA A 209 -8.18 -8.47 3.02
CA ALA A 209 -7.10 -8.59 3.99
C ALA A 209 -7.08 -9.97 4.67
N GLY A 210 -8.24 -10.44 5.13
CA GLY A 210 -8.38 -11.78 5.71
C GLY A 210 -8.07 -12.90 4.73
N LYS A 211 -8.58 -12.81 3.48
CA LYS A 211 -8.32 -13.82 2.44
C LYS A 211 -6.84 -13.95 2.08
N LEU A 212 -6.09 -12.86 2.03
CA LEU A 212 -4.65 -12.89 1.73
C LEU A 212 -3.84 -13.62 2.81
N THR A 213 -4.36 -13.78 4.01
CA THR A 213 -3.73 -14.57 5.07
C THR A 213 -3.68 -16.05 4.72
N ASP A 214 -4.71 -16.56 4.07
CA ASP A 214 -4.81 -17.96 3.67
C ASP A 214 -4.40 -18.19 2.21
N GLU A 215 -4.69 -17.23 1.34
CA GLU A 215 -4.42 -17.26 -0.09
C GLU A 215 -3.45 -16.13 -0.48
N PRO A 216 -2.14 -16.27 -0.19
CA PRO A 216 -1.17 -15.21 -0.48
C PRO A 216 -1.09 -14.92 -1.97
N LYS A 217 -0.88 -13.65 -2.31
CA LYS A 217 -0.69 -13.15 -3.67
C LYS A 217 0.58 -12.33 -3.76
N PHE A 218 1.14 -12.21 -4.96
CA PHE A 218 2.23 -11.29 -5.18
C PHE A 218 1.75 -9.85 -5.27
N TYR A 219 2.49 -8.94 -4.66
CA TYR A 219 2.47 -7.53 -5.01
C TYR A 219 2.97 -7.35 -6.45
N HIS A 220 2.40 -6.39 -7.16
CA HIS A 220 2.85 -6.05 -8.50
C HIS A 220 2.77 -4.55 -8.72
N SER A 221 3.90 -3.93 -9.00
CA SER A 221 4.04 -2.46 -9.06
C SER A 221 3.05 -1.73 -9.98
N LEU A 222 2.48 -2.41 -10.99
CA LEU A 222 1.51 -1.82 -11.91
C LEU A 222 0.07 -2.34 -11.77
N ARG A 223 -0.14 -3.53 -11.18
CA ARG A 223 -1.44 -4.22 -11.22
C ARG A 223 -2.02 -4.56 -9.85
N ALA A 224 -1.17 -4.66 -8.82
CA ALA A 224 -1.55 -5.03 -7.46
C ALA A 224 -0.68 -4.23 -6.49
N ASN A 225 -0.88 -2.91 -6.46
CA ASN A 225 -0.20 -1.94 -5.60
C ASN A 225 -1.23 -1.19 -4.73
N CYS A 226 -0.77 -0.29 -3.87
CA CYS A 226 -1.65 0.45 -2.96
C CYS A 226 -2.80 1.15 -3.68
N THR A 227 -2.55 1.78 -4.81
CA THR A 227 -3.56 2.57 -5.52
C THR A 227 -4.48 1.73 -6.38
N THR A 228 -3.95 0.73 -7.12
CA THR A 228 -4.77 -0.16 -7.95
C THR A 228 -5.69 -1.03 -7.10
N GLU A 229 -5.20 -1.54 -5.97
CA GLU A 229 -5.99 -2.30 -5.02
C GLU A 229 -7.11 -1.45 -4.41
N LEU A 230 -6.81 -0.21 -4.03
CA LEU A 230 -7.77 0.75 -3.52
C LEU A 230 -8.84 1.07 -4.57
N PHE A 231 -8.43 1.36 -5.79
CA PHE A 231 -9.32 1.65 -6.90
C PHE A 231 -10.27 0.48 -7.21
N ASP A 232 -9.77 -0.75 -7.21
CA ASP A 232 -10.58 -1.94 -7.44
C ASP A 232 -11.68 -2.09 -6.38
N HIS A 233 -11.40 -1.78 -5.11
CA HIS A 233 -12.40 -1.76 -4.05
C HIS A 233 -13.42 -0.65 -4.24
N ILE A 234 -12.98 0.57 -4.58
CA ILE A 234 -13.88 1.69 -4.83
C ILE A 234 -14.79 1.35 -6.01
N LYS A 235 -14.23 0.93 -7.14
CA LYS A 235 -14.98 0.56 -8.35
C LYS A 235 -16.03 -0.53 -8.09
N LYS A 236 -15.70 -1.52 -7.26
CA LYS A 236 -16.62 -2.62 -6.93
C LYS A 236 -17.80 -2.19 -6.07
N ASN A 237 -17.62 -1.18 -5.23
CA ASN A 237 -18.62 -0.77 -4.23
C ASN A 237 -19.32 0.55 -4.59
N TYR A 238 -18.94 1.21 -5.68
CA TYR A 238 -19.55 2.45 -6.15
C TYR A 238 -20.56 2.14 -7.27
N ASP A 239 -21.79 2.64 -7.10
CA ASP A 239 -22.89 2.39 -8.04
C ASP A 239 -22.76 3.16 -9.38
N GLY A 240 -21.83 4.14 -9.45
CA GLY A 240 -21.52 4.88 -10.66
C GLY A 240 -20.43 4.24 -11.51
N SER A 241 -20.17 4.79 -12.70
CA SER A 241 -19.05 4.36 -13.53
C SER A 241 -17.78 5.14 -13.17
N ILE A 242 -16.73 4.42 -12.80
CA ILE A 242 -15.39 4.98 -12.59
C ILE A 242 -14.44 4.30 -13.56
N SER A 243 -13.73 5.09 -14.36
CA SER A 243 -12.69 4.59 -15.26
C SER A 243 -11.30 4.65 -14.61
N TYR A 244 -10.40 3.79 -15.09
CA TYR A 244 -8.97 3.88 -14.76
C TYR A 244 -8.44 5.23 -15.28
N GLY A 245 -8.25 6.18 -14.38
CA GLY A 245 -7.84 7.53 -14.68
C GLY A 245 -6.44 7.87 -14.21
N ARG A 246 -6.06 9.15 -14.37
CA ARG A 246 -4.74 9.67 -13.97
C ARG A 246 -4.40 9.45 -12.51
N GLY A 247 -5.37 9.50 -11.59
CA GLY A 247 -5.14 9.28 -10.16
C GLY A 247 -4.76 7.85 -9.80
N VAL A 248 -5.11 6.85 -10.62
CA VAL A 248 -4.70 5.45 -10.42
C VAL A 248 -3.32 5.18 -11.01
N LEU A 249 -3.04 5.74 -12.19
CA LEU A 249 -1.73 5.61 -12.84
C LEU A 249 -0.65 6.42 -12.13
N PHE A 250 -1.02 7.58 -11.59
CA PHE A 250 -0.15 8.52 -10.90
C PHE A 250 -0.72 8.86 -9.52
N PRO A 251 -0.44 8.07 -8.52
CA PRO A 251 -1.05 8.19 -7.18
C PRO A 251 -0.90 9.56 -6.52
N ALA A 252 0.16 10.29 -6.80
CA ALA A 252 0.35 11.65 -6.29
C ALA A 252 -0.72 12.64 -6.82
N LEU A 253 -1.41 12.30 -7.91
CA LEU A 253 -2.52 13.10 -8.46
C LEU A 253 -3.88 12.69 -7.89
N SER A 254 -3.95 11.72 -6.99
CA SER A 254 -5.23 11.23 -6.44
C SER A 254 -6.03 12.32 -5.75
N GLY A 255 -5.39 13.24 -5.00
CA GLY A 255 -6.05 14.40 -4.39
C GLY A 255 -6.69 15.32 -5.43
N LYS A 256 -5.99 15.58 -6.54
CA LYS A 256 -6.52 16.40 -7.64
C LYS A 256 -7.74 15.75 -8.30
N VAL A 257 -7.65 14.46 -8.58
CA VAL A 257 -8.76 13.70 -9.17
C VAL A 257 -9.96 13.66 -8.21
N LEU A 258 -9.74 13.46 -6.92
CA LEU A 258 -10.78 13.49 -5.90
C LEU A 258 -11.50 14.84 -5.87
N HIS A 259 -10.74 15.95 -5.97
CA HIS A 259 -11.29 17.31 -6.02
C HIS A 259 -12.07 17.56 -7.32
N GLU A 260 -11.47 17.25 -8.48
CA GLU A 260 -12.10 17.41 -9.82
C GLU A 260 -13.43 16.63 -9.94
N MET A 261 -13.55 15.48 -9.25
CA MET A 261 -14.78 14.67 -9.22
C MET A 261 -15.82 15.18 -8.21
N GLY A 262 -15.50 16.21 -7.41
CA GLY A 262 -16.37 16.70 -6.34
C GLY A 262 -16.54 15.72 -5.18
N TRP A 263 -15.62 14.78 -5.03
CA TRP A 263 -15.63 13.76 -3.96
C TRP A 263 -14.84 14.19 -2.71
N MET A 264 -14.01 15.23 -2.83
CA MET A 264 -13.37 15.82 -1.66
C MET A 264 -14.42 16.62 -0.87
N ASP A 265 -14.50 16.37 0.44
CA ASP A 265 -15.46 17.09 1.31
C ASP A 265 -14.91 18.46 1.70
N THR A 266 -15.00 19.39 0.75
CA THR A 266 -14.54 20.76 0.89
C THR A 266 -15.21 21.66 -0.14
N ASP A 267 -15.35 22.94 0.19
CA ASP A 267 -15.78 24.00 -0.73
C ASP A 267 -14.62 24.88 -1.20
N LEU A 268 -13.37 24.55 -0.76
CA LEU A 268 -12.15 25.26 -1.15
C LEU A 268 -11.77 24.93 -2.60
N ASP A 269 -11.05 25.83 -3.25
CA ASP A 269 -10.37 25.48 -4.48
C ASP A 269 -9.26 24.45 -4.25
N TYR A 270 -8.66 23.92 -5.33
CA TYR A 270 -7.72 22.82 -5.23
C TYR A 270 -6.43 23.21 -4.48
N GLU A 271 -5.89 24.39 -4.74
CA GLU A 271 -4.65 24.88 -4.13
C GLU A 271 -4.85 25.15 -2.64
N GLU A 272 -5.95 25.79 -2.26
CA GLU A 272 -6.32 26.00 -0.86
C GLU A 272 -6.57 24.66 -0.14
N ALA A 273 -7.24 23.70 -0.80
CA ALA A 273 -7.46 22.36 -0.27
C ALA A 273 -6.13 21.61 -0.04
N MET A 274 -5.18 21.71 -0.98
CA MET A 274 -3.86 21.11 -0.84
C MET A 274 -3.10 21.68 0.35
N GLU A 275 -3.14 22.98 0.59
CA GLU A 275 -2.47 23.59 1.76
C GLU A 275 -3.18 23.19 3.06
N LYS A 276 -4.49 23.28 3.12
CA LYS A 276 -5.29 22.93 4.30
C LYS A 276 -5.09 21.48 4.73
N PHE A 277 -5.13 20.53 3.77
CA PHE A 277 -5.06 19.10 4.06
C PHE A 277 -3.63 18.55 4.12
N ARG A 278 -2.62 19.38 3.97
CA ARG A 278 -1.22 19.05 4.22
C ARG A 278 -0.99 18.82 5.71
N SER A 279 -0.82 17.58 6.11
CA SER A 279 -0.85 17.17 7.53
C SER A 279 0.49 16.67 8.07
N GLY A 280 1.54 16.53 7.25
CA GLY A 280 2.81 15.91 7.65
C GLY A 280 3.45 16.56 8.88
N MET A 281 3.50 17.90 8.95
CA MET A 281 4.03 18.62 10.13
C MET A 281 3.15 18.42 11.36
N ARG A 282 1.81 18.42 11.21
CA ARG A 282 0.86 18.19 12.31
C ARG A 282 0.97 16.78 12.85
N VAL A 283 1.10 15.77 11.98
CA VAL A 283 1.33 14.38 12.38
C VAL A 283 2.56 14.26 13.29
N ARG A 284 3.67 14.92 12.92
CA ARG A 284 4.90 14.92 13.72
C ARG A 284 4.73 15.65 15.04
N LYS A 285 4.17 16.86 14.99
CA LYS A 285 3.96 17.71 16.16
C LYS A 285 3.07 17.05 17.21
N PHE A 286 2.04 16.35 16.80
CA PHE A 286 1.02 15.78 17.68
C PHE A 286 1.10 14.25 17.82
N ALA A 287 2.24 13.64 17.48
CA ALA A 287 2.42 12.18 17.50
C ALA A 287 1.98 11.52 18.82
N ASP A 288 2.28 12.13 19.96
CA ASP A 288 1.93 11.62 21.30
C ASP A 288 0.69 12.29 21.93
N HIS A 289 0.02 13.20 21.18
CA HIS A 289 -1.15 13.90 21.73
C HIS A 289 -2.33 12.92 21.89
N PRO A 290 -3.09 12.94 23.02
CA PRO A 290 -4.25 12.05 23.20
C PRO A 290 -5.28 12.20 22.07
N ASP A 291 -5.62 13.43 21.68
CA ASP A 291 -6.56 13.75 20.60
C ASP A 291 -5.84 13.82 19.23
N PHE A 292 -4.97 12.85 18.94
CA PHE A 292 -4.13 12.85 17.75
C PHE A 292 -4.93 13.03 16.46
N SER A 293 -5.97 12.19 16.26
CA SER A 293 -6.75 12.17 15.02
C SER A 293 -7.47 13.49 14.74
N LYS A 294 -7.89 14.20 15.80
CA LYS A 294 -8.47 15.54 15.70
C LYS A 294 -7.38 16.58 15.38
N LYS A 295 -6.28 16.58 16.14
CA LYS A 295 -5.20 17.58 16.01
C LYS A 295 -4.48 17.59 14.67
N ILE A 296 -4.40 16.47 14.00
CA ILE A 296 -3.76 16.40 12.67
C ILE A 296 -4.65 16.93 11.54
N ARG A 297 -5.94 17.18 11.80
CA ARG A 297 -6.93 17.72 10.83
C ARG A 297 -7.26 19.21 11.07
N GLU A 298 -6.93 19.76 12.25
CA GLU A 298 -7.02 21.18 12.57
C GLU A 298 -5.90 21.98 11.86
#